data_258633a8bbb6600967822c4e0728b2cd
#
_entry.id   258633a8bbb6600967822c4e0728b2cd
#
_cell.length_a   1.000
_cell.length_b   1.000
_cell.length_c   1.000
_cell.angle_alpha   90.00
_cell.angle_beta   90.00
_cell.angle_gamma   90.00
#
_symmetry.space_group_name_H-M   'P 1'
#
loop_
_entity.id
_entity.type
_entity.pdbx_description
1 polymer ?
#
loop_
_entity_poly.entity_id
_entity_poly.type
_entity_poly.pdbx_seq_one_letter_code
_entity_poly.pdbx_strand_id
1 'polypeptide(L)'
;MPVKFVSDELFEHVFQTSAGEIGLLAEIQILETTLWLKDIAVYPTQVDQIRIGTREARNCLNQIMEWARTQGFQELRITGERMSGASKGRKVEIKRVLK
;
A
#
# COMPACT_ATOMS: atom_id res chain seq x y z
N MET A 1 3.04 -3.91 16.56
CA MET A 1 1.73 -4.56 16.39
C MET A 1 1.52 -4.89 14.93
N PRO A 2 1.20 -6.12 14.62
CA PRO A 2 0.87 -6.45 13.23
C PRO A 2 -0.45 -5.80 12.84
N VAL A 3 -0.47 -5.28 11.63
CA VAL A 3 -1.70 -4.75 11.04
C VAL A 3 -2.59 -5.92 10.69
N LYS A 4 -3.86 -5.85 11.07
CA LYS A 4 -4.82 -6.88 10.72
C LYS A 4 -5.69 -6.39 9.56
N PHE A 5 -5.79 -7.19 8.52
CA PHE A 5 -6.62 -6.87 7.37
C PHE A 5 -8.00 -7.49 7.53
N VAL A 6 -9.03 -6.64 7.48
CA VAL A 6 -10.42 -7.06 7.59
C VAL A 6 -11.17 -6.58 6.35
N SER A 7 -11.90 -7.49 5.71
CA SER A 7 -12.61 -7.17 4.47
C SER A 7 -13.66 -6.08 4.70
N ASP A 8 -13.78 -5.18 3.73
CA ASP A 8 -14.70 -4.05 3.74
C ASP A 8 -14.35 -2.95 4.74
N GLU A 9 -13.15 -3.01 5.33
CA GLU A 9 -12.65 -1.95 6.18
C GLU A 9 -11.60 -1.13 5.44
N LEU A 10 -11.29 0.06 5.96
CA LEU A 10 -10.22 0.88 5.44
C LEU A 10 -8.91 0.50 6.10
N PHE A 11 -7.89 0.38 5.29
CA PHE A 11 -6.53 0.23 5.77
C PHE A 11 -5.86 1.60 5.74
N GLU A 12 -5.37 2.05 6.88
CA GLU A 12 -4.61 3.28 6.97
C GLU A 12 -3.36 3.03 7.79
N HIS A 13 -2.22 3.43 7.26
CA HIS A 13 -0.96 3.24 7.95
C HIS A 13 0.02 4.33 7.56
N VAL A 14 0.81 4.77 8.52
CA VAL A 14 1.88 5.74 8.29
C VAL A 14 3.21 5.00 8.33
N PHE A 15 3.92 5.05 7.20
CA PHE A 15 5.24 4.45 7.08
C PHE A 15 6.32 5.47 7.37
N GLN A 16 7.34 5.06 8.11
CA GLN A 16 8.53 5.87 8.33
C GLN A 16 9.53 5.55 7.22
N THR A 17 9.91 6.56 6.45
CA THR A 17 10.89 6.38 5.38
C THR A 17 12.04 7.35 5.55
N SER A 18 13.11 7.14 4.79
CA SER A 18 14.25 8.07 4.79
C SER A 18 13.87 9.44 4.25
N ALA A 19 12.78 9.52 3.50
CA ALA A 19 12.28 10.78 2.95
C ALA A 19 11.23 11.43 3.85
N GLY A 20 10.87 10.81 4.98
CA GLY A 20 9.86 11.31 5.90
C GLY A 20 8.71 10.34 6.08
N GLU A 21 7.65 10.78 6.72
CA GLU A 21 6.48 9.97 6.96
C GLU A 21 5.53 9.99 5.77
N ILE A 22 5.04 8.81 5.41
CA ILE A 22 4.13 8.64 4.28
C ILE A 22 2.90 7.89 4.77
N GLY A 23 1.73 8.48 4.58
CA GLY A 23 0.47 7.84 4.88
C GLY A 23 -0.04 7.06 3.68
N LEU A 24 -0.60 5.91 3.94
CA LEU A 24 -1.19 5.07 2.91
C LEU A 24 -2.60 4.69 3.34
N LEU A 25 -3.56 4.89 2.45
CA LEU A 25 -4.96 4.60 2.68
C LEU A 25 -5.48 3.73 1.55
N ALA A 26 -6.21 2.68 1.88
CA ALA A 26 -6.81 1.81 0.88
C ALA A 26 -8.04 1.14 1.44
N GLU A 27 -8.92 0.69 0.55
CA GLU A 27 -10.06 -0.14 0.93
C GLU A 27 -9.64 -1.59 0.88
N ILE A 28 -9.93 -2.34 1.93
CA ILE A 28 -9.56 -3.75 2.02
C ILE A 28 -10.66 -4.61 1.43
N GLN A 29 -10.28 -5.47 0.48
CA GLN A 29 -11.15 -6.49 -0.06
C GLN A 29 -10.44 -7.83 0.03
N ILE A 30 -11.09 -8.82 0.60
CA ILE A 30 -10.50 -10.16 0.71
C ILE A 30 -11.28 -11.11 -0.19
N LEU A 31 -10.58 -11.72 -1.13
CA LEU A 31 -11.13 -12.67 -2.10
C LEU A 31 -10.40 -13.99 -1.91
N GLU A 32 -10.99 -14.91 -1.17
CA GLU A 32 -10.37 -16.20 -0.85
C GLU A 32 -9.03 -15.99 -0.14
N THR A 33 -7.92 -16.28 -0.81
CA THR A 33 -6.58 -16.12 -0.25
C THR A 33 -5.86 -14.89 -0.80
N THR A 34 -6.58 -14.02 -1.50
CA THR A 34 -6.05 -12.80 -2.07
C THR A 34 -6.44 -11.60 -1.23
N LEU A 35 -5.44 -10.84 -0.81
CA LEU A 35 -5.66 -9.54 -0.18
C LEU A 35 -5.61 -8.47 -1.26
N TRP A 36 -6.69 -7.73 -1.42
CA TRP A 36 -6.80 -6.67 -2.42
C TRP A 36 -6.93 -5.33 -1.71
N LEU A 37 -5.95 -4.46 -1.94
CA LEU A 37 -5.99 -3.08 -1.45
C LEU A 37 -6.44 -2.19 -2.60
N LYS A 38 -7.70 -1.76 -2.54
CA LYS A 38 -8.37 -1.01 -3.62
C LYS A 38 -8.25 0.49 -3.39
N ASP A 39 -8.21 1.22 -4.47
CA ASP A 39 -8.24 2.69 -4.45
C ASP A 39 -7.17 3.27 -3.54
N ILE A 40 -5.97 2.72 -3.66
CA ILE A 40 -4.86 3.12 -2.81
C ILE A 40 -4.53 4.60 -3.01
N ALA A 41 -4.37 5.30 -1.90
CA ALA A 41 -3.94 6.70 -1.87
C ALA A 41 -2.69 6.80 -1.02
N VAL A 42 -1.68 7.49 -1.53
CA VAL A 42 -0.43 7.74 -0.81
C VAL A 42 -0.31 9.24 -0.64
N TYR A 43 -0.10 9.68 0.59
CA TYR A 43 -0.02 11.10 0.89
C TYR A 43 1.10 11.37 1.91
N PRO A 44 1.74 12.54 1.80
CA PRO A 44 2.72 12.95 2.82
C PRO A 44 1.98 13.41 4.07
N THR A 45 2.50 13.05 5.24
CA THR A 45 1.93 13.51 6.50
C THR A 45 2.51 14.87 6.91
N GLN A 46 3.56 15.31 6.25
CA GLN A 46 4.19 16.60 6.48
C GLN A 46 4.00 17.49 5.25
N VAL A 47 4.07 18.80 5.47
CA VAL A 47 3.65 19.82 4.50
C VAL A 47 4.52 19.86 3.24
N ASP A 48 5.75 19.40 3.32
CA ASP A 48 6.67 19.52 2.20
C ASP A 48 6.54 18.36 1.24
N GLN A 49 6.85 18.64 -0.03
CA GLN A 49 6.79 17.64 -1.08
C GLN A 49 7.77 16.52 -0.77
N ILE A 50 7.21 15.38 -0.41
CA ILE A 50 8.01 14.18 -0.24
C ILE A 50 8.09 13.48 -1.59
N ARG A 51 9.30 13.36 -2.09
CA ARG A 51 9.54 12.52 -3.25
C ARG A 51 9.79 11.11 -2.76
N ILE A 52 8.82 10.25 -2.99
CA ILE A 52 9.00 8.85 -2.68
C ILE A 52 9.86 8.23 -3.76
N GLY A 53 11.08 7.85 -3.40
CA GLY A 53 11.93 7.14 -4.31
C GLY A 53 11.47 5.71 -4.50
N THR A 54 11.98 5.05 -5.54
CA THR A 54 11.64 3.65 -5.83
C THR A 54 11.99 2.74 -4.64
N ARG A 55 13.08 3.04 -3.95
CA ARG A 55 13.52 2.25 -2.79
C ARG A 55 12.49 2.33 -1.65
N GLU A 56 12.04 3.53 -1.32
CA GLU A 56 11.08 3.73 -0.24
C GLU A 56 9.73 3.10 -0.55
N ALA A 57 9.28 3.22 -1.78
CA ALA A 57 8.05 2.59 -2.23
C ALA A 57 8.15 1.07 -2.13
N ARG A 58 9.28 0.51 -2.53
CA ARG A 58 9.52 -0.92 -2.46
C ARG A 58 9.55 -1.40 -1.00
N ASN A 59 10.17 -0.63 -0.11
CA ASN A 59 10.21 -0.98 1.30
C ASN A 59 8.82 -1.01 1.92
N CYS A 60 7.98 -0.04 1.59
CA CYS A 60 6.59 -0.02 2.05
C CYS A 60 5.83 -1.23 1.53
N LEU A 61 5.99 -1.54 0.25
CA LEU A 61 5.36 -2.72 -0.35
C LEU A 61 5.81 -4.00 0.34
N ASN A 62 7.11 -4.12 0.61
CA ASN A 62 7.65 -5.31 1.29
C ASN A 62 7.05 -5.49 2.67
N GLN A 63 6.83 -4.40 3.42
CA GLN A 63 6.18 -4.48 4.71
C GLN A 63 4.74 -4.98 4.59
N ILE A 64 4.00 -4.46 3.63
CA ILE A 64 2.62 -4.90 3.38
C ILE A 64 2.60 -6.37 3.00
N MET A 65 3.51 -6.81 2.15
CA MET A 65 3.62 -8.20 1.74
C MET A 65 3.91 -9.12 2.94
N GLU A 66 4.78 -8.68 3.84
CA GLU A 66 5.11 -9.45 5.03
C GLU A 66 3.89 -9.59 5.95
N TRP A 67 3.16 -8.50 6.19
CA TRP A 67 1.94 -8.55 6.99
C TRP A 67 0.91 -9.49 6.38
N ALA A 68 0.71 -9.40 5.06
CA ALA A 68 -0.25 -10.25 4.37
C ALA A 68 0.15 -11.72 4.45
N ARG A 69 1.44 -12.00 4.26
CA ARG A 69 1.93 -13.37 4.33
C ARG A 69 1.74 -13.97 5.72
N THR A 70 2.04 -13.20 6.76
CA THR A 70 1.89 -13.70 8.13
C THR A 70 0.43 -13.94 8.50
N GLN A 71 -0.51 -13.32 7.81
CA GLN A 71 -1.93 -13.52 8.04
C GLN A 71 -2.53 -14.61 7.15
N GLY A 72 -1.70 -15.30 6.38
CA GLY A 72 -2.12 -16.45 5.61
C GLY A 72 -2.54 -16.16 4.18
N PHE A 73 -2.42 -14.94 3.72
CA PHE A 73 -2.73 -14.61 2.33
C PHE A 73 -1.67 -15.18 1.39
N GLN A 74 -2.11 -15.65 0.25
CA GLN A 74 -1.21 -16.22 -0.76
C GLN A 74 -0.92 -15.25 -1.90
N GLU A 75 -1.72 -14.20 -2.04
CA GLU A 75 -1.55 -13.22 -3.09
C GLU A 75 -1.91 -11.83 -2.58
N LEU A 76 -1.18 -10.83 -3.05
CA LEU A 76 -1.46 -9.44 -2.78
C LEU A 76 -1.75 -8.72 -4.09
N ARG A 77 -2.84 -7.96 -4.12
CA ARG A 77 -3.20 -7.11 -5.24
C ARG A 77 -3.40 -5.69 -4.74
N ILE A 78 -2.81 -4.73 -5.43
CA ILE A 78 -2.95 -3.32 -5.09
C ILE A 78 -3.38 -2.58 -6.36
N THR A 79 -4.47 -1.84 -6.26
CA THR A 79 -4.96 -1.03 -7.38
C THR A 79 -5.22 0.39 -6.91
N GLY A 80 -5.06 1.34 -7.80
CA GLY A 80 -5.29 2.73 -7.49
C GLY A 80 -5.02 3.62 -8.67
N GLU A 81 -5.06 4.91 -8.43
CA GLU A 81 -4.80 5.92 -9.45
C GLU A 81 -3.81 6.92 -8.89
N ARG A 82 -2.83 7.30 -9.69
CA ARG A 82 -1.87 8.32 -9.27
C ARG A 82 -2.54 9.68 -9.25
N MET A 83 -2.49 10.33 -8.08
CA MET A 83 -3.13 11.61 -7.88
C MET A 83 -2.20 12.79 -8.12
N SER A 84 -0.89 12.56 -8.25
CA SER A 84 0.09 13.63 -8.43
C SER A 84 1.30 13.15 -9.21
N GLY A 85 2.10 14.10 -9.68
CA GLY A 85 3.33 13.82 -10.40
C GLY A 85 3.11 13.70 -11.91
N ALA A 86 4.16 13.30 -12.63
CA ALA A 86 4.15 13.22 -14.10
C ALA A 86 3.17 12.17 -14.64
N SER A 87 2.80 11.21 -13.79
CA SER A 87 1.90 10.12 -14.18
C SER A 87 0.50 10.27 -13.59
N LYS A 88 0.11 11.50 -13.27
CA LYS A 88 -1.21 11.77 -12.70
C LYS A 88 -2.31 11.20 -13.59
N GLY A 89 -3.28 10.54 -12.99
CA GLY A 89 -4.38 9.89 -13.71
C GLY A 89 -4.07 8.48 -14.18
N ARG A 90 -2.84 8.03 -14.05
CA ARG A 90 -2.46 6.70 -14.47
C ARG A 90 -2.87 5.66 -13.43
N LYS A 91 -3.49 4.60 -13.88
CA LYS A 91 -3.87 3.51 -12.99
C LYS A 91 -2.66 2.71 -12.56
N VAL A 92 -2.64 2.34 -11.30
CA VAL A 92 -1.59 1.51 -10.71
C VAL A 92 -2.20 0.14 -10.42
N GLU A 93 -1.54 -0.91 -10.86
CA GLU A 93 -1.92 -2.27 -10.51
C GLU A 93 -0.67 -3.06 -10.18
N ILE A 94 -0.64 -3.63 -8.99
CA ILE A 94 0.48 -4.43 -8.51
C ILE A 94 -0.08 -5.77 -8.08
N LYS A 95 0.53 -6.85 -8.53
CA LYS A 95 0.20 -8.21 -8.11
C LYS A 95 1.46 -8.88 -7.61
N ARG A 96 1.38 -9.53 -6.47
CA ARG A 96 2.51 -10.26 -5.88
C ARG A 96 2.05 -11.58 -5.30
N VAL A 97 2.83 -12.61 -5.54
CA VAL A 97 2.61 -13.91 -4.93
C VAL A 97 3.38 -13.95 -3.62
N LEU A 98 2.70 -14.38 -2.55
CA LEU A 98 3.22 -14.32 -1.18
C LEU A 98 3.62 -15.70 -0.67
N LYS A 99 4.48 -16.37 -1.35
CA LYS A 99 4.95 -17.68 -0.90
C LYS A 99 6.23 -17.58 -0.09
#